data_3fae70e71ae282680a838445e1df0fb9
#
_entry.id   3fae70e71ae282680a838445e1df0fb9
#
_cell.length_a   1.000
_cell.length_b   1.000
_cell.length_c   1.000
_cell.angle_alpha   90.00
_cell.angle_beta   90.00
_cell.angle_gamma   90.00
#
_symmetry.space_group_name_H-M   'P 1'
#
loop_
_entity.id
_entity.type
_entity.pdbx_description
1 polymer ?
#
loop_
_entity_poly.entity_id
_entity_poly.type
_entity_poly.pdbx_seq_one_letter_code
_entity_poly.pdbx_strand_id
1 'polypeptide(L)' 'MVEITGLLGLIILILDVYSIVKTVQSTASTGAKVVWVVVILLLPVLGLLLWFLFGPKG' A
#
# COMPACT_ATOMS: atom_id res chain seq x y z
N MET A 1 -0.55 18.29 17.67
CA MET A 1 -0.60 18.44 16.21
C MET A 1 0.40 17.52 15.54
N VAL A 2 1.68 17.74 15.78
CA VAL A 2 2.72 16.87 15.21
C VAL A 2 2.53 15.43 15.65
N GLU A 3 2.13 15.22 16.89
CA GLU A 3 1.94 13.88 17.45
C GLU A 3 0.84 13.10 16.70
N ILE A 4 -0.29 13.74 16.44
CA ILE A 4 -1.40 13.10 15.74
C ILE A 4 -1.03 12.89 14.26
N THR A 5 -0.48 13.92 13.62
CA THR A 5 -0.06 13.84 12.22
C THR A 5 1.03 12.82 12.03
N GLY A 6 2.02 12.80 12.93
CA GLY A 6 3.08 11.81 12.90
C GLY A 6 2.58 10.40 13.13
N LEU A 7 1.63 10.23 14.05
CA LEU A 7 1.03 8.92 14.31
C LEU A 7 0.26 8.41 13.10
N LEU A 8 -0.55 9.27 12.48
CA LEU A 8 -1.30 8.90 11.28
C LEU A 8 -0.34 8.53 10.13
N GLY A 9 0.70 9.34 9.94
CA GLY A 9 1.72 9.05 8.92
C GLY A 9 2.40 7.72 9.17
N LEU A 10 2.71 7.41 10.41
CA LEU A 10 3.34 6.14 10.77
C LEU A 10 2.40 4.96 10.51
N ILE A 11 1.13 5.10 10.86
CA ILE A 11 0.13 4.07 10.61
C ILE A 11 -0.01 3.83 9.10
N ILE A 12 -0.11 4.91 8.32
CA ILE A 12 -0.20 4.80 6.86
C ILE A 12 1.05 4.11 6.30
N LEU A 13 2.22 4.47 6.77
CA LEU A 13 3.47 3.85 6.34
C LEU A 13 3.48 2.35 6.63
N ILE A 14 3.07 1.96 7.83
CA ILE A 14 3.01 0.55 8.21
C ILE A 14 2.02 -0.21 7.32
N LEU A 15 0.86 0.37 7.06
CA LEU A 15 -0.14 -0.24 6.19
C LEU A 15 0.35 -0.31 4.74
N ASP A 16 1.08 0.70 4.27
CA ASP A 16 1.66 0.67 2.93
C ASP A 16 2.69 -0.46 2.81
N VAL A 17 3.55 -0.61 3.81
CA VAL A 17 4.52 -1.72 3.83
C VAL A 17 3.79 -3.06 3.82
N TYR A 18 2.77 -3.20 4.65
CA TYR A 18 1.96 -4.41 4.69
C TYR A 18 1.34 -4.72 3.32
N SER A 19 0.75 -3.72 2.67
CA SER A 19 0.12 -3.90 1.36
C SER A 19 1.14 -4.25 0.28
N ILE A 20 2.32 -3.65 0.33
CA ILE A 20 3.40 -3.98 -0.61
C ILE A 20 3.84 -5.43 -0.43
N VAL A 21 4.04 -5.87 0.81
CA VAL A 21 4.44 -7.25 1.10
C VAL A 21 3.37 -8.22 0.61
N LYS A 22 2.10 -7.95 0.87
CA LYS A 22 1.00 -8.79 0.40
C LYS A 22 0.94 -8.85 -1.12
N THR A 23 1.16 -7.71 -1.78
CA THR A 23 1.19 -7.64 -3.23
C THR A 23 2.32 -8.49 -3.81
N VAL A 24 3.51 -8.39 -3.23
CA VAL A 24 4.67 -9.17 -3.68
C VAL A 24 4.46 -10.66 -3.48
N GLN A 25 3.80 -11.04 -2.39
CA GLN A 25 3.51 -12.44 -2.08
C GLN A 25 2.30 -12.99 -2.83
N SER A 26 1.53 -12.15 -3.51
CA SER A 26 0.32 -12.57 -4.22
C SER A 26 0.65 -13.36 -5.48
N THR A 27 -0.39 -13.96 -6.08
CA THR A 27 -0.26 -14.68 -7.35
C THR A 27 -0.38 -13.77 -8.56
N ALA A 28 -0.44 -12.45 -8.36
CA ALA A 28 -0.53 -11.49 -9.44
C ALA A 28 0.72 -11.55 -10.32
N SER A 29 0.56 -11.14 -11.57
CA SER A 29 1.69 -11.07 -12.50
C SER A 29 2.73 -10.03 -12.03
N THR A 30 3.96 -10.16 -12.50
CA THR A 30 5.02 -9.20 -12.15
C THR A 30 4.64 -7.78 -12.53
N GLY A 31 4.02 -7.59 -13.71
CA GLY A 31 3.58 -6.26 -14.13
C GLY A 31 2.53 -5.67 -13.19
N ALA A 32 1.55 -6.48 -12.77
CA ALA A 32 0.55 -6.03 -11.83
C ALA A 32 1.16 -5.68 -10.47
N LYS A 33 2.11 -6.47 -9.99
CA LYS A 33 2.82 -6.18 -8.74
C LYS A 33 3.54 -4.84 -8.80
N VAL A 34 4.26 -4.59 -9.90
CA VAL A 34 4.99 -3.33 -10.08
C VAL A 34 4.02 -2.16 -10.09
N VAL A 35 2.93 -2.26 -10.83
CA VAL A 35 1.92 -1.20 -10.90
C VAL A 35 1.36 -0.89 -9.51
N TRP A 36 0.98 -1.92 -8.76
CA TRP A 36 0.41 -1.71 -7.41
C TRP A 36 1.41 -1.11 -6.44
N VAL A 37 2.67 -1.56 -6.47
CA VAL A 37 3.71 -0.99 -5.62
C VAL A 37 3.91 0.49 -5.94
N VAL A 38 3.96 0.84 -7.23
CA VAL A 38 4.11 2.24 -7.65
C VAL A 38 2.92 3.07 -7.21
N VAL A 39 1.70 2.57 -7.38
CA VAL A 39 0.48 3.27 -6.97
C VAL A 39 0.49 3.51 -5.46
N ILE A 40 0.84 2.50 -4.67
CA ILE A 40 0.89 2.62 -3.21
C ILE A 40 1.95 3.64 -2.78
N LEU A 41 3.11 3.65 -3.42
CA LEU A 41 4.20 4.57 -3.06
C LEU A 41 3.92 6.02 -3.48
N LEU A 42 3.33 6.22 -4.66
CA LEU A 42 3.03 7.56 -5.16
C LEU A 42 1.79 8.16 -4.50
N LEU A 43 0.80 7.33 -4.20
CA LEU A 43 -0.46 7.74 -3.60
C LEU A 43 -0.69 6.90 -2.34
N PRO A 44 0.06 7.19 -1.25
CA PRO A 44 0.05 6.29 -0.08
C PRO A 44 -1.35 6.09 0.51
N VAL A 45 -2.16 7.14 0.56
CA VAL A 45 -3.53 7.02 1.10
C VAL A 45 -4.48 6.46 0.06
N LEU A 46 -4.53 7.08 -1.12
CA LEU A 46 -5.42 6.62 -2.20
C LEU A 46 -5.00 5.25 -2.71
N GLY A 47 -3.69 5.03 -2.84
CA GLY A 47 -3.17 3.75 -3.28
C GLY A 47 -3.53 2.63 -2.32
N LEU A 48 -3.45 2.90 -1.02
CA LEU A 48 -3.84 1.93 0.01
C LEU A 48 -5.33 1.59 -0.08
N LEU A 49 -6.19 2.61 -0.28
CA LEU A 49 -7.63 2.40 -0.44
C LEU A 49 -7.93 1.57 -1.68
N LEU A 50 -7.31 1.92 -2.81
CA LEU A 50 -7.50 1.19 -4.06
C LEU A 50 -7.00 -0.25 -3.93
N TRP A 51 -5.86 -0.43 -3.29
CA TRP A 51 -5.30 -1.77 -3.06
C TRP A 51 -6.25 -2.60 -2.19
N PHE A 52 -6.78 -1.99 -1.13
CA PHE A 52 -7.68 -2.70 -0.22
C PHE A 52 -8.94 -3.18 -0.94
N LEU A 53 -9.46 -2.36 -1.86
CA LEU A 53 -10.69 -2.69 -2.59
C LEU A 53 -10.43 -3.61 -3.79
N PHE A 54 -9.35 -3.41 -4.52
CA PHE A 54 -9.11 -4.08 -5.79
C PHE A 54 -7.76 -4.77 -5.89
N GLY A 55 -6.86 -4.55 -4.96
CA GLY A 55 -5.50 -5.03 -5.05
C GLY A 55 -5.34 -6.51 -4.74
N PRO A 56 -4.23 -7.10 -5.21
CA PRO A 56 -3.93 -8.50 -4.94
C PRO A 56 -3.51 -8.69 -3.48
N LYS A 57 -4.17 -9.59 -2.79
CA LYS A 57 -3.92 -9.83 -1.36
C LYS A 57 -3.45 -11.27 -1.08
N GLY A 58 -2.97 -11.91 -2.08
CA GLY A 58 -2.50 -13.27 -1.94
C GLY A 58 -3.40 -14.26 -2.52
#